data_d093c853ba7814fe56d24268b10edf55
#
_entry.id   d093c853ba7814fe56d24268b10edf55
#
_cell.length_a   1.000
_cell.length_b   1.000
_cell.length_c   1.000
_cell.angle_alpha   90.00
_cell.angle_beta   90.00
_cell.angle_gamma   90.00
#
_symmetry.space_group_name_H-M   'P 1'
#
loop_
_entity.id
_entity.type
_entity.pdbx_description
1 polymer ?
#
loop_
_entity_poly.entity_id
_entity_poly.type
_entity_poly.pdbx_seq_one_letter_code
_entity_poly.pdbx_strand_id
1 'polypeptide(L)'
;MSITAKELARRLNLSAAAVSMALNNRPGVSTATRRRVIEAAREAGYDFSKIQESSEKATERGTISLLIYKKHGAVVADTPFFSQLTEGIEQACSQASYILSISYMYENENIASQLRRMNCCNGMILLGTEMRYEDFQPFDALDIPIVVLDTYYEGLKYDCVLINNVQGAYQAACCLLDKTGVQPGYLRSSYPIGNFDERADGFYRAIRTYGLSPSRSQVLSLTPSMEGAYEDMKALLEAGEKPVRGYFADNDLIAAGAMKAFREYGFRIP
;
A
#
# COMPACT_ATOMS: atom_id res chain seq x y z
N MET A 1 0.09 41.87 23.16
CA MET A 1 -0.04 40.66 24.03
C MET A 1 -0.66 39.56 23.20
N SER A 2 -0.06 38.39 23.13
CA SER A 2 -0.61 37.26 22.39
C SER A 2 -1.79 36.66 23.17
N ILE A 3 -2.88 36.33 22.48
CA ILE A 3 -4.06 35.71 23.10
C ILE A 3 -3.73 34.29 23.61
N THR A 4 -4.33 33.90 24.73
CA THR A 4 -4.17 32.55 25.29
C THR A 4 -5.23 31.58 24.75
N ALA A 5 -4.95 30.24 24.79
CA ALA A 5 -5.92 29.23 24.37
C ALA A 5 -7.23 29.30 25.19
N LYS A 6 -7.18 29.72 26.47
CA LYS A 6 -8.37 29.93 27.32
C LYS A 6 -9.21 31.13 26.85
N GLU A 7 -8.57 32.20 26.45
CA GLU A 7 -9.26 33.40 25.92
C GLU A 7 -9.88 33.09 24.54
N LEU A 8 -9.16 32.35 23.71
CA LEU A 8 -9.66 31.90 22.42
C LEU A 8 -10.90 30.96 22.58
N ALA A 9 -10.89 30.07 23.59
CA ALA A 9 -12.01 29.23 23.93
C ALA A 9 -13.26 30.04 24.32
N ARG A 10 -13.08 31.06 25.16
CA ARG A 10 -14.18 31.99 25.52
C ARG A 10 -14.73 32.71 24.30
N ARG A 11 -13.85 33.24 23.45
CA ARG A 11 -14.22 34.03 22.24
C ARG A 11 -15.01 33.17 21.24
N LEU A 12 -14.67 31.91 21.12
CA LEU A 12 -15.30 30.98 20.17
C LEU A 12 -16.50 30.21 20.75
N ASN A 13 -16.78 30.41 22.06
CA ASN A 13 -17.78 29.63 22.81
C ASN A 13 -17.53 28.12 22.73
N LEU A 14 -16.28 27.71 22.89
CA LEU A 14 -15.84 26.33 22.89
C LEU A 14 -15.19 25.96 24.22
N SER A 15 -15.13 24.67 24.55
CA SER A 15 -14.36 24.21 25.70
C SER A 15 -12.85 24.42 25.48
N ALA A 16 -12.11 24.67 26.55
CA ALA A 16 -10.64 24.78 26.47
C ALA A 16 -10.00 23.50 25.91
N ALA A 17 -10.60 22.33 26.20
CA ALA A 17 -10.18 21.04 25.65
C ALA A 17 -10.38 20.97 24.12
N ALA A 18 -11.52 21.44 23.60
CA ALA A 18 -11.80 21.46 22.17
C ALA A 18 -10.83 22.37 21.41
N VAL A 19 -10.54 23.57 21.97
CA VAL A 19 -9.56 24.48 21.39
C VAL A 19 -8.16 23.90 21.42
N SER A 20 -7.75 23.27 22.52
CA SER A 20 -6.46 22.59 22.63
C SER A 20 -6.34 21.43 21.61
N MET A 21 -7.38 20.60 21.45
CA MET A 21 -7.40 19.53 20.44
C MET A 21 -7.33 20.10 19.02
N ALA A 22 -8.04 21.20 18.74
CA ALA A 22 -8.00 21.85 17.43
C ALA A 22 -6.62 22.42 17.10
N LEU A 23 -6.02 23.14 18.03
CA LEU A 23 -4.69 23.77 17.87
C LEU A 23 -3.58 22.73 17.74
N ASN A 24 -3.63 21.64 18.51
CA ASN A 24 -2.61 20.58 18.51
C ASN A 24 -2.91 19.43 17.52
N ASN A 25 -3.79 19.63 16.57
CA ASN A 25 -4.21 18.66 15.55
C ASN A 25 -4.64 17.27 16.11
N ARG A 26 -5.15 17.21 17.35
CA ARG A 26 -5.60 15.98 17.99
C ARG A 26 -7.01 15.58 17.54
N PRO A 27 -7.35 14.27 17.50
CA PRO A 27 -8.72 13.82 17.23
C PRO A 27 -9.68 14.26 18.34
N GLY A 28 -10.99 14.34 18.01
CA GLY A 28 -12.04 14.72 18.97
C GLY A 28 -12.74 16.04 18.63
N VAL A 29 -12.33 16.73 17.56
CA VAL A 29 -13.04 17.91 17.01
C VAL A 29 -13.26 17.74 15.51
N SER A 30 -14.40 18.25 15.01
CA SER A 30 -14.70 18.22 13.57
C SER A 30 -13.72 19.09 12.79
N THR A 31 -13.54 18.77 11.51
CA THR A 31 -12.71 19.57 10.57
C THR A 31 -13.18 21.02 10.48
N ALA A 32 -14.48 21.25 10.50
CA ALA A 32 -15.07 22.59 10.51
C ALA A 32 -14.73 23.38 11.80
N THR A 33 -14.82 22.72 12.95
CA THR A 33 -14.45 23.32 14.24
C THR A 33 -12.95 23.62 14.28
N ARG A 34 -12.11 22.71 13.80
CA ARG A 34 -10.65 22.88 13.74
C ARG A 34 -10.27 24.09 12.88
N ARG A 35 -10.85 24.18 11.68
CA ARG A 35 -10.61 25.30 10.76
C ARG A 35 -10.99 26.63 11.42
N ARG A 36 -12.16 26.72 12.02
CA ARG A 36 -12.66 27.93 12.72
C ARG A 36 -11.75 28.36 13.86
N VAL A 37 -11.20 27.40 14.63
CA VAL A 37 -10.27 27.69 15.74
C VAL A 37 -8.93 28.20 15.19
N ILE A 38 -8.39 27.59 14.15
CA ILE A 38 -7.10 28.02 13.58
C ILE A 38 -7.20 29.42 12.94
N GLU A 39 -8.28 29.71 12.22
CA GLU A 39 -8.52 31.05 11.64
C GLU A 39 -8.62 32.11 12.72
N ALA A 40 -9.43 31.88 13.75
CA ALA A 40 -9.56 32.83 14.87
C ALA A 40 -8.26 32.98 15.67
N ALA A 41 -7.45 31.93 15.79
CA ALA A 41 -6.15 31.99 16.44
C ALA A 41 -5.16 32.89 15.65
N ARG A 42 -5.14 32.76 14.33
CA ARG A 42 -4.33 33.59 13.43
C ARG A 42 -4.74 35.07 13.51
N GLU A 43 -6.04 35.35 13.41
CA GLU A 43 -6.59 36.72 13.49
C GLU A 43 -6.32 37.37 14.84
N ALA A 44 -6.32 36.60 15.92
CA ALA A 44 -6.10 37.09 17.27
C ALA A 44 -4.60 37.15 17.67
N GLY A 45 -3.68 36.86 16.77
CA GLY A 45 -2.25 36.86 17.04
C GLY A 45 -1.81 35.83 18.06
N TYR A 46 -2.41 34.62 18.01
CA TYR A 46 -2.02 33.51 18.87
C TYR A 46 -0.59 33.07 18.53
N ASP A 47 0.22 32.89 19.57
CA ASP A 47 1.61 32.47 19.42
C ASP A 47 1.67 30.93 19.20
N PHE A 48 1.80 30.52 17.94
CA PHE A 48 1.88 29.12 17.54
C PHE A 48 3.24 28.48 17.89
N SER A 49 4.28 29.26 18.24
CA SER A 49 5.58 28.71 18.64
C SER A 49 5.46 27.81 19.88
N LYS A 50 4.55 28.17 20.79
CA LYS A 50 4.24 27.37 21.99
C LYS A 50 3.60 26.02 21.71
N ILE A 51 3.02 25.86 20.52
CA ILE A 51 2.47 24.58 20.07
C ILE A 51 3.60 23.71 19.53
N GLN A 52 4.52 24.28 18.77
CA GLN A 52 5.74 23.59 18.33
C GLN A 52 6.61 23.15 19.52
N GLU A 53 6.84 24.01 20.52
CA GLU A 53 7.56 23.64 21.74
C GLU A 53 6.87 22.53 22.57
N SER A 54 5.53 22.41 22.53
CA SER A 54 4.81 21.36 23.23
C SER A 54 4.80 20.05 22.42
N SER A 55 4.95 20.09 21.09
CA SER A 55 5.14 18.89 20.25
C SER A 55 6.61 18.44 20.23
N GLU A 56 7.57 19.35 20.39
CA GLU A 56 9.00 19.04 20.55
C GLU A 56 9.35 18.46 21.93
N LYS A 57 8.46 18.58 22.94
CA LYS A 57 8.60 17.94 24.25
C LYS A 57 7.93 16.59 24.41
N ALA A 58 7.29 16.03 23.38
CA ALA A 58 7.08 14.60 23.30
C ALA A 58 8.48 13.99 23.09
N THR A 59 9.09 13.48 24.17
CA THR A 59 10.35 12.73 24.09
C THR A 59 10.20 11.70 23.01
N GLU A 60 10.93 11.88 21.90
CA GLU A 60 10.98 10.91 20.80
C GLU A 60 11.29 9.55 21.38
N ARG A 61 10.40 8.58 21.18
CA ARG A 61 10.58 7.22 21.69
C ARG A 61 11.66 6.46 20.97
N GLY A 62 12.08 6.98 19.81
CA GLY A 62 13.10 6.40 18.97
C GLY A 62 12.69 6.35 17.49
N THR A 63 13.32 5.49 16.74
CA THR A 63 13.15 5.38 15.28
C THR A 63 12.57 4.01 14.91
N ILE A 64 11.55 4.02 14.06
CA ILE A 64 11.07 2.84 13.33
C ILE A 64 11.62 2.90 11.91
N SER A 65 12.21 1.81 11.44
CA SER A 65 12.69 1.69 10.06
C SER A 65 11.60 1.07 9.18
N LEU A 66 11.19 1.75 8.11
CA LEU A 66 10.46 1.13 7.01
C LEU A 66 11.48 0.75 5.95
N LEU A 67 11.74 -0.54 5.81
CA LEU A 67 12.61 -1.09 4.79
C LEU A 67 11.78 -1.63 3.63
N ILE A 68 12.00 -1.08 2.45
CA ILE A 68 11.30 -1.46 1.20
C ILE A 68 12.26 -2.31 0.37
N TYR A 69 11.94 -3.61 0.26
CA TYR A 69 12.73 -4.52 -0.57
C TYR A 69 12.27 -4.47 -2.03
N LYS A 70 13.24 -4.32 -2.95
CA LYS A 70 13.01 -4.25 -4.40
C LYS A 70 13.83 -5.29 -5.14
N LYS A 71 13.12 -6.18 -5.83
CA LYS A 71 13.72 -7.21 -6.70
C LYS A 71 13.52 -6.85 -8.18
N HIS A 72 12.31 -6.57 -8.56
CA HIS A 72 11.93 -6.21 -9.92
C HIS A 72 11.68 -4.72 -10.09
N GLY A 73 11.46 -4.00 -8.98
CA GLY A 73 11.32 -2.55 -8.92
C GLY A 73 10.00 -1.98 -9.46
N ALA A 74 9.33 -2.69 -10.36
CA ALA A 74 8.13 -2.21 -11.04
C ALA A 74 6.85 -2.32 -10.19
N VAL A 75 6.76 -3.27 -9.28
CA VAL A 75 5.51 -3.53 -8.53
C VAL A 75 5.35 -2.57 -7.36
N VAL A 76 6.45 -2.30 -6.64
CA VAL A 76 6.41 -1.48 -5.41
C VAL A 76 6.58 0.02 -5.69
N ALA A 77 6.99 0.43 -6.91
CA ALA A 77 7.37 1.83 -7.18
C ALA A 77 6.20 2.71 -7.64
N ASP A 78 5.24 2.20 -8.40
CA ASP A 78 4.39 3.04 -9.26
C ASP A 78 2.89 2.99 -8.92
N THR A 79 2.50 2.36 -7.79
CA THR A 79 1.10 2.30 -7.42
C THR A 79 0.75 3.27 -6.30
N PRO A 80 -0.41 3.96 -6.36
CA PRO A 80 -0.92 4.79 -5.27
C PRO A 80 -1.08 4.03 -3.95
N PHE A 81 -1.22 2.71 -4.00
CA PHE A 81 -1.33 1.83 -2.84
C PHE A 81 -0.13 1.97 -1.90
N PHE A 82 1.10 1.86 -2.42
CA PHE A 82 2.30 1.93 -1.57
C PHE A 82 2.56 3.32 -1.02
N SER A 83 2.18 4.37 -1.74
CA SER A 83 2.23 5.75 -1.23
C SER A 83 1.28 5.96 -0.05
N GLN A 84 0.03 5.50 -0.17
CA GLN A 84 -0.96 5.58 0.91
C GLN A 84 -0.59 4.70 2.11
N LEU A 85 -0.01 3.53 1.86
CA LEU A 85 0.50 2.65 2.90
C LEU A 85 1.61 3.31 3.70
N THR A 86 2.57 3.94 3.02
CA THR A 86 3.68 4.69 3.65
C THR A 86 3.15 5.88 4.46
N GLU A 87 2.19 6.63 3.94
CA GLU A 87 1.54 7.74 4.64
C GLU A 87 0.83 7.26 5.92
N GLY A 88 0.15 6.11 5.85
CA GLY A 88 -0.49 5.51 7.03
C GLY A 88 0.52 5.09 8.10
N ILE A 89 1.67 4.54 7.70
CA ILE A 89 2.75 4.16 8.61
C ILE A 89 3.37 5.42 9.25
N GLU A 90 3.63 6.47 8.46
CA GLU A 90 4.16 7.74 8.97
C GLU A 90 3.22 8.36 10.01
N GLN A 91 1.93 8.39 9.72
CA GLN A 91 0.92 8.89 10.64
C GLN A 91 0.89 8.09 11.94
N ALA A 92 0.97 6.76 11.89
CA ALA A 92 0.99 5.90 13.06
C ALA A 92 2.26 6.11 13.91
N CYS A 93 3.44 6.19 13.27
CA CYS A 93 4.69 6.49 13.93
C CYS A 93 4.66 7.86 14.64
N SER A 94 4.21 8.89 13.94
CA SER A 94 4.07 10.24 14.48
C SER A 94 3.13 10.30 15.70
N GLN A 95 1.98 9.62 15.63
CA GLN A 95 1.03 9.52 16.76
C GLN A 95 1.63 8.82 17.97
N ALA A 96 2.51 7.84 17.74
CA ALA A 96 3.21 7.10 18.79
C ALA A 96 4.51 7.76 19.25
N SER A 97 4.87 8.96 18.73
CA SER A 97 6.11 9.69 19.00
C SER A 97 7.38 8.95 18.55
N TYR A 98 7.30 8.19 17.45
CA TYR A 98 8.44 7.61 16.77
C TYR A 98 8.78 8.40 15.49
N ILE A 99 10.05 8.45 15.15
CA ILE A 99 10.54 8.93 13.86
C ILE A 99 10.45 7.75 12.86
N LEU A 100 9.88 7.97 11.69
CA LEU A 100 9.93 7.00 10.59
C LEU A 100 11.18 7.26 9.75
N SER A 101 12.02 6.22 9.57
CA SER A 101 13.14 6.22 8.64
C SER A 101 12.83 5.28 7.49
N ILE A 102 12.79 5.78 6.26
CA ILE A 102 12.50 4.97 5.06
C ILE A 102 13.81 4.65 4.35
N SER A 103 14.01 3.40 4.01
CA SER A 103 15.18 2.92 3.27
C SER A 103 14.77 1.89 2.22
N TYR A 104 15.59 1.77 1.19
CA TYR A 104 15.39 0.82 0.10
C TYR A 104 16.53 -0.19 0.10
N MET A 105 16.20 -1.45 -0.19
CA MET A 105 17.15 -2.53 -0.36
C MET A 105 16.88 -3.21 -1.69
N TYR A 106 17.93 -3.46 -2.43
CA TYR A 106 17.86 -4.10 -3.74
C TYR A 106 18.51 -5.49 -3.68
N GLU A 107 17.95 -6.47 -4.41
CA GLU A 107 18.42 -7.88 -4.40
C GLU A 107 19.94 -8.01 -4.63
N ASN A 108 20.52 -7.16 -5.46
CA ASN A 108 21.93 -7.24 -5.85
C ASN A 108 22.88 -6.50 -4.89
N GLU A 109 22.38 -5.96 -3.79
CA GLU A 109 23.20 -5.23 -2.82
C GLU A 109 23.64 -6.13 -1.66
N ASN A 110 24.76 -5.78 -1.04
CA ASN A 110 25.27 -6.52 0.11
C ASN A 110 24.35 -6.27 1.33
N ILE A 111 23.35 -7.15 1.51
CA ILE A 111 22.33 -7.11 2.56
C ILE A 111 23.00 -6.98 3.95
N ALA A 112 24.06 -7.75 4.23
CA ALA A 112 24.71 -7.73 5.53
C ALA A 112 25.34 -6.39 5.91
N SER A 113 25.79 -5.59 4.93
CA SER A 113 26.34 -4.25 5.18
C SER A 113 25.26 -3.22 5.47
N GLN A 114 24.11 -3.36 4.83
CA GLN A 114 22.96 -2.46 5.02
C GLN A 114 22.27 -2.75 6.36
N LEU A 115 22.06 -4.02 6.70
CA LEU A 115 21.45 -4.42 7.97
C LEU A 115 22.25 -3.95 9.19
N ARG A 116 23.59 -3.91 9.09
CA ARG A 116 24.43 -3.35 10.19
C ARG A 116 24.15 -1.88 10.48
N ARG A 117 23.73 -1.09 9.49
CA ARG A 117 23.36 0.32 9.68
C ARG A 117 21.97 0.47 10.32
N MET A 118 21.14 -0.56 10.25
CA MET A 118 19.76 -0.54 10.75
C MET A 118 19.63 -0.98 12.22
N ASN A 119 20.69 -1.53 12.82
CA ASN A 119 20.71 -1.93 14.24
C ASN A 119 20.50 -0.76 15.23
N CYS A 120 20.37 0.47 14.76
CA CYS A 120 20.14 1.65 15.60
C CYS A 120 18.66 2.03 15.70
N CYS A 121 17.74 1.26 15.10
CA CYS A 121 16.29 1.53 15.21
C CYS A 121 15.64 0.68 16.31
N ASN A 122 14.49 1.14 16.81
CA ASN A 122 13.72 0.47 17.85
C ASN A 122 12.85 -0.67 17.33
N GLY A 123 12.67 -0.74 16.01
CA GLY A 123 11.94 -1.78 15.31
C GLY A 123 11.91 -1.54 13.82
N MET A 124 11.55 -2.56 13.07
CA MET A 124 11.52 -2.53 11.60
C MET A 124 10.16 -2.97 11.08
N ILE A 125 9.67 -2.24 10.09
CA ILE A 125 8.60 -2.68 9.21
C ILE A 125 9.27 -3.05 7.88
N LEU A 126 9.18 -4.32 7.50
CA LEU A 126 9.79 -4.86 6.29
C LEU A 126 8.71 -5.04 5.22
N LEU A 127 8.68 -4.17 4.22
CA LEU A 127 7.80 -4.32 3.06
C LEU A 127 8.40 -5.38 2.12
N GLY A 128 7.84 -6.57 2.19
CA GLY A 128 8.35 -7.78 1.55
C GLY A 128 7.59 -8.23 0.32
N THR A 129 6.81 -7.35 -0.34
CA THR A 129 5.97 -7.69 -1.51
C THR A 129 6.71 -8.49 -2.58
N GLU A 130 7.96 -8.12 -2.85
CA GLU A 130 8.81 -8.77 -3.86
C GLU A 130 9.79 -9.79 -3.27
N MET A 131 9.78 -10.04 -1.94
CA MET A 131 10.64 -11.01 -1.28
C MET A 131 10.14 -12.44 -1.48
N ARG A 132 11.10 -13.37 -1.51
CA ARG A 132 10.87 -14.81 -1.37
C ARG A 132 11.25 -15.27 0.03
N TYR A 133 10.88 -16.48 0.39
CA TYR A 133 11.18 -17.03 1.70
C TYR A 133 12.68 -16.95 2.07
N GLU A 134 13.55 -17.22 1.10
CA GLU A 134 15.01 -17.22 1.31
C GLU A 134 15.57 -15.83 1.61
N ASP A 135 14.90 -14.77 1.12
CA ASP A 135 15.33 -13.38 1.30
C ASP A 135 15.19 -12.90 2.76
N PHE A 136 14.45 -13.64 3.60
CA PHE A 136 14.27 -13.31 5.01
C PHE A 136 15.44 -13.76 5.91
N GLN A 137 16.22 -14.76 5.50
CA GLN A 137 17.30 -15.32 6.31
C GLN A 137 18.28 -14.29 6.89
N PRO A 138 18.73 -13.25 6.15
CA PRO A 138 19.66 -12.27 6.70
C PRO A 138 19.07 -11.43 7.86
N PHE A 139 17.74 -11.31 7.93
CA PHE A 139 17.05 -10.54 8.97
C PHE A 139 16.99 -11.28 10.31
N ASP A 140 17.15 -12.60 10.33
CA ASP A 140 17.18 -13.40 11.55
C ASP A 140 18.38 -13.05 12.49
N ALA A 141 19.39 -12.36 11.95
CA ALA A 141 20.54 -11.89 12.71
C ALA A 141 20.31 -10.54 13.43
N LEU A 142 19.15 -9.89 13.20
CA LEU A 142 18.82 -8.62 13.83
C LEU A 142 18.16 -8.86 15.20
N ASP A 143 18.64 -8.18 16.22
CA ASP A 143 18.07 -8.20 17.59
C ASP A 143 17.11 -7.02 17.79
N ILE A 144 16.16 -6.85 16.86
CA ILE A 144 15.11 -5.84 16.91
C ILE A 144 13.77 -6.47 16.52
N PRO A 145 12.64 -5.96 17.04
CA PRO A 145 11.32 -6.38 16.57
C PRO A 145 11.13 -6.09 15.09
N ILE A 146 10.63 -7.08 14.33
CA ILE A 146 10.35 -6.97 12.90
C ILE A 146 8.90 -7.36 12.65
N VAL A 147 8.19 -6.52 11.89
CA VAL A 147 6.87 -6.81 11.32
C VAL A 147 6.99 -6.85 9.81
N VAL A 148 6.58 -7.95 9.20
CA VAL A 148 6.56 -8.12 7.75
C VAL A 148 5.24 -7.58 7.20
N LEU A 149 5.33 -6.80 6.15
CA LEU A 149 4.19 -6.15 5.52
C LEU A 149 4.02 -6.65 4.08
N ASP A 150 2.78 -6.96 3.73
CA ASP A 150 2.34 -7.32 2.37
C ASP A 150 2.95 -8.61 1.80
N THR A 151 3.46 -9.50 2.65
CA THR A 151 3.81 -10.87 2.25
C THR A 151 3.80 -11.81 3.46
N TYR A 152 3.63 -13.10 3.19
CA TYR A 152 3.64 -14.17 4.18
C TYR A 152 4.16 -15.46 3.56
N TYR A 153 4.91 -16.21 4.35
CA TYR A 153 5.31 -17.59 4.03
C TYR A 153 5.12 -18.47 5.25
N GLU A 154 4.66 -19.70 5.05
CA GLU A 154 4.62 -20.70 6.13
C GLU A 154 6.02 -20.90 6.71
N GLY A 155 6.14 -20.81 8.02
CA GLY A 155 7.41 -20.94 8.70
C GLY A 155 8.17 -19.63 8.96
N LEU A 156 7.69 -18.48 8.49
CA LEU A 156 8.23 -17.19 8.95
C LEU A 156 7.96 -17.01 10.44
N LYS A 157 8.98 -16.50 11.16
CA LYS A 157 8.94 -16.25 12.61
C LYS A 157 8.45 -14.84 12.95
N TYR A 158 8.13 -14.03 11.95
CA TYR A 158 7.75 -12.64 12.11
C TYR A 158 6.23 -12.48 12.15
N ASP A 159 5.77 -11.48 12.88
CA ASP A 159 4.40 -11.00 12.74
C ASP A 159 4.19 -10.41 11.33
N CYS A 160 3.04 -10.75 10.70
CA CYS A 160 2.75 -10.31 9.33
C CYS A 160 1.46 -9.51 9.28
N VAL A 161 1.45 -8.46 8.47
CA VAL A 161 0.24 -7.68 8.15
C VAL A 161 -0.03 -7.79 6.65
N LEU A 162 -1.20 -8.31 6.30
CA LEU A 162 -1.55 -8.74 4.94
C LEU A 162 -2.90 -8.19 4.52
N ILE A 163 -3.10 -8.11 3.22
CA ILE A 163 -4.43 -8.05 2.60
C ILE A 163 -4.92 -9.46 2.28
N ASN A 164 -6.23 -9.66 2.24
CA ASN A 164 -6.80 -10.96 1.87
C ASN A 164 -6.94 -11.11 0.35
N ASN A 165 -5.81 -11.39 -0.31
CA ASN A 165 -5.73 -11.52 -1.77
C ASN A 165 -6.66 -12.62 -2.32
N VAL A 166 -6.71 -13.78 -1.65
CA VAL A 166 -7.56 -14.91 -2.07
C VAL A 166 -9.03 -14.52 -2.09
N GLN A 167 -9.51 -13.87 -1.01
CA GLN A 167 -10.91 -13.46 -0.92
C GLN A 167 -11.23 -12.36 -1.92
N GLY A 168 -10.36 -11.36 -2.05
CA GLY A 168 -10.55 -10.24 -2.98
C GLY A 168 -10.64 -10.73 -4.44
N ALA A 169 -9.70 -11.57 -4.84
CA ALA A 169 -9.68 -12.16 -6.18
C ALA A 169 -10.89 -13.08 -6.44
N TYR A 170 -11.28 -13.88 -5.44
CA TYR A 170 -12.49 -14.70 -5.52
C TYR A 170 -13.74 -13.85 -5.79
N GLN A 171 -13.93 -12.78 -5.02
CA GLN A 171 -15.07 -11.88 -5.19
C GLN A 171 -15.07 -11.15 -6.53
N ALA A 172 -13.90 -10.68 -6.99
CA ALA A 172 -13.76 -10.03 -8.29
C ALA A 172 -14.07 -10.99 -9.44
N ALA A 173 -13.57 -12.23 -9.36
CA ALA A 173 -13.85 -13.26 -10.36
C ALA A 173 -15.33 -13.67 -10.36
N CYS A 174 -16.00 -13.81 -9.21
CA CYS A 174 -17.44 -14.05 -9.13
C CYS A 174 -18.23 -12.92 -9.79
N CYS A 175 -17.88 -11.66 -9.47
CA CYS A 175 -18.54 -10.50 -10.09
C CYS A 175 -18.39 -10.50 -11.61
N LEU A 176 -17.22 -10.89 -12.12
CA LEU A 176 -16.97 -11.00 -13.56
C LEU A 176 -17.80 -12.12 -14.20
N LEU A 177 -17.87 -13.28 -13.56
CA LEU A 177 -18.69 -14.42 -14.00
C LEU A 177 -20.18 -14.07 -14.04
N ASP A 178 -20.69 -13.43 -12.98
CA ASP A 178 -22.09 -13.00 -12.89
C ASP A 178 -22.45 -12.00 -14.01
N LYS A 179 -21.55 -11.05 -14.29
CA LYS A 179 -21.79 -10.02 -15.31
C LYS A 179 -21.67 -10.55 -16.75
N THR A 180 -20.74 -11.44 -17.00
CA THR A 180 -20.42 -11.89 -18.35
C THR A 180 -21.17 -13.15 -18.78
N GLY A 181 -21.51 -14.01 -17.82
CA GLY A 181 -22.11 -15.34 -18.05
C GLY A 181 -21.20 -16.31 -18.79
N VAL A 182 -19.93 -15.99 -18.96
CA VAL A 182 -18.96 -16.81 -19.70
C VAL A 182 -17.67 -16.98 -18.89
N GLN A 183 -16.89 -17.99 -19.24
CA GLN A 183 -15.60 -18.23 -18.59
C GLN A 183 -14.65 -17.08 -18.89
N PRO A 184 -14.12 -16.39 -17.85
CA PRO A 184 -13.18 -15.31 -18.03
C PRO A 184 -11.77 -15.80 -18.36
N GLY A 185 -10.99 -14.94 -19.01
CA GLY A 185 -9.55 -15.06 -19.09
C GLY A 185 -8.86 -14.46 -17.86
N TYR A 186 -7.56 -14.63 -17.80
CA TYR A 186 -6.72 -14.16 -16.72
C TYR A 186 -5.47 -13.46 -17.28
N LEU A 187 -5.32 -12.18 -16.95
CA LEU A 187 -4.13 -11.39 -17.21
C LEU A 187 -3.19 -11.54 -16.01
N ARG A 188 -2.28 -12.47 -16.12
CA ARG A 188 -1.36 -12.86 -15.05
C ARG A 188 -0.07 -12.05 -15.15
N SER A 189 0.50 -11.69 -14.00
CA SER A 189 1.84 -11.13 -13.93
C SER A 189 2.89 -12.10 -14.48
N SER A 190 3.83 -11.60 -15.27
CA SER A 190 5.04 -12.33 -15.68
C SER A 190 6.07 -12.46 -14.55
N TYR A 191 5.92 -11.70 -13.47
CA TYR A 191 6.80 -11.74 -12.30
C TYR A 191 6.20 -12.62 -11.20
N PRO A 192 7.00 -13.53 -10.60
CA PRO A 192 6.54 -14.37 -9.51
C PRO A 192 6.50 -13.57 -8.19
N ILE A 193 5.31 -13.20 -7.76
CA ILE A 193 5.04 -12.46 -6.52
C ILE A 193 3.96 -13.22 -5.75
N GLY A 194 4.20 -13.47 -4.44
CA GLY A 194 3.29 -14.26 -3.59
C GLY A 194 1.85 -13.77 -3.61
N ASN A 195 1.64 -12.45 -3.56
CA ASN A 195 0.31 -11.84 -3.64
C ASN A 195 -0.42 -12.17 -4.94
N PHE A 196 0.29 -12.29 -6.05
CA PHE A 196 -0.31 -12.66 -7.34
C PHE A 196 -0.66 -14.15 -7.39
N ASP A 197 0.14 -15.01 -6.77
CA ASP A 197 -0.18 -16.44 -6.63
C ASP A 197 -1.45 -16.62 -5.76
N GLU A 198 -1.59 -15.88 -4.66
CA GLU A 198 -2.81 -15.86 -3.85
C GLU A 198 -4.04 -15.36 -4.64
N ARG A 199 -3.86 -14.34 -5.50
CA ARG A 199 -4.94 -13.85 -6.38
C ARG A 199 -5.32 -14.90 -7.43
N ALA A 200 -4.34 -15.63 -7.97
CA ALA A 200 -4.60 -16.76 -8.86
C ALA A 200 -5.43 -17.85 -8.16
N ASP A 201 -5.10 -18.18 -6.90
CA ASP A 201 -5.87 -19.14 -6.11
C ASP A 201 -7.33 -18.70 -5.93
N GLY A 202 -7.55 -17.44 -5.60
CA GLY A 202 -8.88 -16.85 -5.50
C GLY A 202 -9.66 -16.92 -6.80
N PHE A 203 -9.03 -16.55 -7.93
CA PHE A 203 -9.61 -16.63 -9.26
C PHE A 203 -10.02 -18.06 -9.61
N TYR A 204 -9.10 -19.01 -9.51
CA TYR A 204 -9.39 -20.41 -9.85
C TYR A 204 -10.40 -21.06 -8.89
N ARG A 205 -10.47 -20.62 -7.64
CA ARG A 205 -11.51 -21.03 -6.70
C ARG A 205 -12.89 -20.58 -7.18
N ALA A 206 -13.03 -19.35 -7.67
CA ALA A 206 -14.28 -18.85 -8.23
C ALA A 206 -14.69 -19.65 -9.48
N ILE A 207 -13.77 -19.91 -10.41
CA ILE A 207 -14.01 -20.74 -11.59
C ILE A 207 -14.59 -22.12 -11.20
N ARG A 208 -13.97 -22.79 -10.23
CA ARG A 208 -14.47 -24.09 -9.74
C ARG A 208 -15.84 -24.00 -9.06
N THR A 209 -16.08 -22.93 -8.29
CA THR A 209 -17.37 -22.72 -7.60
C THR A 209 -18.53 -22.58 -8.60
N TYR A 210 -18.27 -22.00 -9.79
CA TYR A 210 -19.25 -21.90 -10.88
C TYR A 210 -19.33 -23.15 -11.76
N GLY A 211 -18.69 -24.26 -11.36
CA GLY A 211 -18.69 -25.53 -12.12
C GLY A 211 -17.89 -25.48 -13.41
N LEU A 212 -17.02 -24.51 -13.58
CA LEU A 212 -16.18 -24.34 -14.76
C LEU A 212 -14.80 -24.97 -14.56
N SER A 213 -14.12 -25.34 -15.66
CA SER A 213 -12.78 -25.91 -15.60
C SER A 213 -11.70 -24.83 -15.66
N PRO A 214 -10.79 -24.76 -14.67
CA PRO A 214 -9.67 -23.82 -14.67
C PRO A 214 -8.82 -23.87 -15.95
N SER A 215 -8.62 -25.07 -16.54
CA SER A 215 -7.81 -25.27 -17.75
C SER A 215 -8.41 -24.66 -19.02
N ARG A 216 -9.66 -24.20 -18.98
CA ARG A 216 -10.33 -23.53 -20.09
C ARG A 216 -10.22 -22.01 -20.06
N SER A 217 -9.70 -21.43 -18.99
CA SER A 217 -9.43 -20.00 -18.94
C SER A 217 -8.21 -19.69 -19.79
N GLN A 218 -8.34 -18.72 -20.68
CA GLN A 218 -7.20 -18.14 -21.39
C GLN A 218 -6.33 -17.39 -20.38
N VAL A 219 -5.05 -17.74 -20.27
CA VAL A 219 -4.10 -17.07 -19.36
C VAL A 219 -3.04 -16.38 -20.20
N LEU A 220 -2.96 -15.05 -20.08
CA LEU A 220 -1.99 -14.24 -20.77
C LEU A 220 -1.01 -13.66 -19.74
N SER A 221 0.28 -13.89 -19.97
CA SER A 221 1.34 -13.42 -19.06
C SER A 221 1.81 -12.03 -19.50
N LEU A 222 1.68 -11.03 -18.61
CA LEU A 222 1.98 -9.62 -18.90
C LEU A 222 2.90 -9.05 -17.82
N THR A 223 3.75 -8.13 -18.20
CA THR A 223 4.62 -7.38 -17.29
C THR A 223 3.76 -6.54 -16.33
N PRO A 224 3.99 -6.58 -15.01
CA PRO A 224 3.14 -5.92 -14.02
C PRO A 224 3.39 -4.40 -13.91
N SER A 225 3.49 -3.73 -15.03
CA SER A 225 3.51 -2.28 -15.18
C SER A 225 2.57 -1.86 -16.30
N MET A 226 2.12 -0.61 -16.30
CA MET A 226 1.18 -0.14 -17.31
C MET A 226 1.77 -0.18 -18.71
N GLU A 227 3.00 0.28 -18.87
CA GLU A 227 3.70 0.28 -20.18
C GLU A 227 4.04 -1.14 -20.63
N GLY A 228 4.63 -1.95 -19.74
CA GLY A 228 4.97 -3.34 -20.07
C GLY A 228 3.76 -4.18 -20.43
N ALA A 229 2.67 -4.08 -19.66
CA ALA A 229 1.42 -4.78 -19.99
C ALA A 229 0.80 -4.33 -21.31
N TYR A 230 0.94 -3.04 -21.64
CA TYR A 230 0.49 -2.53 -22.94
C TYR A 230 1.30 -3.13 -24.10
N GLU A 231 2.65 -3.10 -24.02
CA GLU A 231 3.51 -3.65 -25.09
C GLU A 231 3.33 -5.17 -25.23
N ASP A 232 3.26 -5.91 -24.10
CA ASP A 232 3.04 -7.36 -24.12
C ASP A 232 1.68 -7.71 -24.74
N MET A 233 0.62 -7.02 -24.35
CA MET A 233 -0.72 -7.25 -24.91
C MET A 233 -0.79 -6.90 -26.39
N LYS A 234 -0.16 -5.80 -26.79
CA LYS A 234 -0.06 -5.40 -28.18
C LYS A 234 0.63 -6.48 -29.02
N ALA A 235 1.77 -7.00 -28.55
CA ALA A 235 2.47 -8.10 -29.23
C ALA A 235 1.61 -9.34 -29.36
N LEU A 236 0.83 -9.70 -28.33
CA LEU A 236 -0.12 -10.84 -28.39
C LEU A 236 -1.22 -10.63 -29.45
N LEU A 237 -1.77 -9.42 -29.52
CA LEU A 237 -2.81 -9.08 -30.51
C LEU A 237 -2.25 -9.10 -31.93
N GLU A 238 -1.03 -8.59 -32.14
CA GLU A 238 -0.30 -8.65 -33.43
C GLU A 238 0.00 -10.09 -33.85
N ALA A 239 0.26 -10.97 -32.89
CA ALA A 239 0.45 -12.41 -33.12
C ALA A 239 -0.88 -13.15 -33.41
N GLY A 240 -2.03 -12.46 -33.36
CA GLY A 240 -3.34 -13.02 -33.68
C GLY A 240 -4.07 -13.62 -32.48
N GLU A 241 -3.64 -13.33 -31.24
CA GLU A 241 -4.36 -13.76 -30.03
C GLU A 241 -5.76 -13.14 -30.03
N LYS A 242 -6.78 -13.98 -29.75
CA LYS A 242 -8.18 -13.55 -29.75
C LYS A 242 -8.65 -13.33 -28.33
N PRO A 243 -8.97 -12.09 -27.93
CA PRO A 243 -9.45 -11.80 -26.59
C PRO A 243 -10.78 -12.51 -26.28
N VAL A 244 -10.92 -12.95 -25.04
CA VAL A 244 -12.20 -13.41 -24.49
C VAL A 244 -13.03 -12.23 -23.99
N ARG A 245 -14.29 -12.48 -23.66
CA ARG A 245 -15.28 -11.43 -23.34
C ARG A 245 -14.95 -10.65 -22.06
N GLY A 246 -14.20 -11.24 -21.14
CA GLY A 246 -13.80 -10.57 -19.89
C GLY A 246 -12.56 -11.19 -19.29
N TYR A 247 -11.77 -10.37 -18.63
CA TYR A 247 -10.54 -10.77 -17.96
C TYR A 247 -10.53 -10.36 -16.50
N PHE A 248 -10.02 -11.23 -15.67
CA PHE A 248 -9.47 -10.87 -14.36
C PHE A 248 -7.99 -10.52 -14.54
N ALA A 249 -7.49 -9.51 -13.84
CA ALA A 249 -6.08 -9.10 -13.88
C ALA A 249 -5.47 -9.10 -12.46
N ASP A 250 -4.18 -9.45 -12.37
CA ASP A 250 -3.46 -9.48 -11.09
C ASP A 250 -3.40 -8.12 -10.39
N ASN A 251 -3.30 -7.04 -11.16
CA ASN A 251 -3.34 -5.68 -10.62
C ASN A 251 -3.93 -4.68 -11.63
N ASP A 252 -4.15 -3.46 -11.15
CA ASP A 252 -4.73 -2.37 -11.96
C ASP A 252 -3.81 -1.92 -13.10
N LEU A 253 -2.49 -1.99 -12.93
CA LEU A 253 -1.52 -1.58 -13.96
C LEU A 253 -1.56 -2.53 -15.14
N ILE A 254 -1.61 -3.83 -14.90
CA ILE A 254 -1.80 -4.86 -15.94
C ILE A 254 -3.13 -4.60 -16.66
N ALA A 255 -4.20 -4.38 -15.91
CA ALA A 255 -5.50 -4.11 -16.50
C ALA A 255 -5.49 -2.85 -17.37
N ALA A 256 -4.92 -1.74 -16.88
CA ALA A 256 -4.86 -0.47 -17.60
C ALA A 256 -4.03 -0.56 -18.89
N GLY A 257 -2.87 -1.23 -18.84
CA GLY A 257 -2.03 -1.46 -20.01
C GLY A 257 -2.74 -2.31 -21.08
N ALA A 258 -3.31 -3.44 -20.65
CA ALA A 258 -4.08 -4.31 -21.54
C ALA A 258 -5.29 -3.59 -22.17
N MET A 259 -6.03 -2.81 -21.37
CA MET A 259 -7.17 -2.03 -21.85
C MET A 259 -6.78 -0.99 -22.92
N LYS A 260 -5.60 -0.35 -22.75
CA LYS A 260 -5.07 0.57 -23.77
C LYS A 260 -4.83 -0.16 -25.08
N ALA A 261 -4.14 -1.31 -25.06
CA ALA A 261 -3.88 -2.12 -26.24
C ALA A 261 -5.18 -2.59 -26.91
N PHE A 262 -6.13 -3.13 -26.14
CA PHE A 262 -7.43 -3.55 -26.68
C PHE A 262 -8.15 -2.41 -27.42
N ARG A 263 -8.18 -1.18 -26.87
CA ARG A 263 -8.82 -0.03 -27.51
C ARG A 263 -8.16 0.35 -28.82
N GLU A 264 -6.84 0.33 -28.89
CA GLU A 264 -6.08 0.62 -30.12
C GLU A 264 -6.38 -0.39 -31.22
N TYR A 265 -6.62 -1.65 -30.86
CA TYR A 265 -7.02 -2.71 -31.80
C TYR A 265 -8.53 -2.78 -32.06
N GLY A 266 -9.27 -1.74 -31.66
CA GLY A 266 -10.69 -1.58 -32.00
C GLY A 266 -11.66 -2.37 -31.11
N PHE A 267 -11.18 -2.96 -30.00
CA PHE A 267 -12.09 -3.61 -29.04
C PHE A 267 -12.78 -2.57 -28.16
N ARG A 268 -14.09 -2.71 -28.04
CA ARG A 268 -14.89 -1.85 -27.16
C ARG A 268 -14.80 -2.35 -25.72
N ILE A 269 -14.47 -1.46 -24.77
CA ILE A 269 -14.38 -1.72 -23.34
C ILE A 269 -15.18 -0.65 -22.61
N PRO A 270 -16.07 -1.02 -21.74
CA PRO A 270 -16.85 -2.25 -21.64
C PRO A 270 -17.75 -2.47 -22.81
#